data_cb32ca8a95297e6cd5c0a7e80df353f0
#
_entry.id   cb32ca8a95297e6cd5c0a7e80df353f0
#
_cell.length_a   1.000
_cell.length_b   1.000
_cell.length_c   1.000
_cell.angle_alpha   90.00
_cell.angle_beta   90.00
_cell.angle_gamma   90.00
#
_symmetry.space_group_name_H-M   'P 1'
#
loop_
_entity.id
_entity.type
_entity.pdbx_description
1 polymer ?
#
loop_
_entity_poly.entity_id
_entity_poly.type
_entity_poly.pdbx_seq_one_letter_code
_entity_poly.pdbx_strand_id
1 'polypeptide(L)'
;RLFFIGPDFWAGKENPLFCENENLCVAWREHALSHDGLKVRVGRWNIPGNPMVILVDFFPFFAQRDQIYGQMWEDFKVDSLHGYGDYDEASMFSYAAGKVVESFYRFNLTGKDKVIYQAHEWMTGLGALYVQKAVPQIATIFTTHATSIGRSIAGNNKPLYDYLFAYNGDQMARELNMEAKHSIEKQTAHFVDCFTTVSEITNNECRELLDKPADVVLMNGFENDFVPKGNSFTAKRRKARAAMLNLANKLLGTKLGDDTLIIGTSGRYEFKNKGIDEYLEAL
;
A
#
# COMPACT_ATOMS: atom_id res chain seq x y z
N ARG A 1 17.29 11.35 1.86
CA ARG A 1 16.14 11.96 1.16
C ARG A 1 15.11 10.88 0.90
N LEU A 2 13.83 11.24 0.95
CA LEU A 2 12.71 10.33 0.69
C LEU A 2 12.05 10.73 -0.63
N PHE A 3 11.76 9.71 -1.45
CA PHE A 3 10.96 9.84 -2.67
C PHE A 3 9.81 8.84 -2.60
N PHE A 4 8.62 9.28 -2.99
CA PHE A 4 7.52 8.38 -3.28
C PHE A 4 7.46 8.08 -4.77
N ILE A 5 7.11 6.87 -5.14
CA ILE A 5 6.84 6.50 -6.53
C ILE A 5 5.38 6.11 -6.62
N GLY A 6 4.68 6.71 -7.57
CA GLY A 6 3.26 6.45 -7.80
C GLY A 6 2.92 6.29 -9.27
N PRO A 7 1.76 5.71 -9.59
CA PRO A 7 1.26 5.63 -10.96
C PRO A 7 0.82 7.01 -11.46
N ASP A 8 1.11 7.33 -12.72
CA ASP A 8 0.61 8.56 -13.36
C ASP A 8 -0.76 8.34 -14.00
N PHE A 9 -1.79 8.24 -13.17
CA PHE A 9 -3.19 8.18 -13.64
C PHE A 9 -3.71 9.52 -14.19
N TRP A 10 -2.97 10.60 -13.97
CA TRP A 10 -3.38 11.95 -14.33
C TRP A 10 -2.59 12.51 -15.53
N ALA A 11 -1.98 11.65 -16.34
CA ALA A 11 -1.24 12.09 -17.52
C ALA A 11 -2.08 13.08 -18.35
N GLY A 12 -1.60 14.32 -18.45
CA GLY A 12 -2.29 15.39 -19.13
C GLY A 12 -3.48 16.03 -18.39
N LYS A 13 -3.70 15.70 -17.10
CA LYS A 13 -4.71 16.34 -16.25
C LYS A 13 -4.06 16.99 -15.03
N GLU A 14 -4.64 18.09 -14.56
CA GLU A 14 -4.26 18.72 -13.31
C GLU A 14 -4.72 17.87 -12.12
N ASN A 15 -3.84 17.70 -11.13
CA ASN A 15 -4.17 17.12 -9.84
C ASN A 15 -3.85 18.15 -8.75
N PRO A 16 -4.84 18.58 -7.93
CA PRO A 16 -4.62 19.61 -6.92
C PRO A 16 -3.64 19.19 -5.82
N LEU A 17 -3.37 17.90 -5.67
CA LEU A 17 -2.41 17.38 -4.69
C LEU A 17 -1.00 17.20 -5.28
N PHE A 18 -0.82 17.27 -6.59
CA PHE A 18 0.49 17.10 -7.22
C PHE A 18 0.99 18.43 -7.81
N CYS A 19 2.08 18.93 -7.24
CA CYS A 19 2.80 20.09 -7.75
C CYS A 19 4.00 19.62 -8.56
N GLU A 20 3.84 19.52 -9.89
CA GLU A 20 4.94 19.17 -10.78
C GLU A 20 6.01 20.26 -10.77
N ASN A 21 7.27 19.83 -10.87
CA ASN A 21 8.39 20.73 -11.02
C ASN A 21 9.32 20.23 -12.13
N GLU A 22 9.21 20.85 -13.28
CA GLU A 22 9.97 20.49 -14.47
C GLU A 22 11.48 20.67 -14.32
N ASN A 23 11.93 21.46 -13.35
CA ASN A 23 13.36 21.69 -13.07
C ASN A 23 13.97 20.61 -12.15
N LEU A 24 13.17 19.67 -11.63
CA LEU A 24 13.69 18.59 -10.81
C LEU A 24 14.14 17.40 -11.66
N CYS A 25 15.36 16.93 -11.40
CA CYS A 25 15.95 15.74 -12.01
C CYS A 25 15.94 15.76 -13.56
N VAL A 26 16.12 16.93 -14.20
CA VAL A 26 15.98 17.13 -15.65
C VAL A 26 16.82 16.13 -16.44
N ALA A 27 18.14 16.09 -16.20
CA ALA A 27 19.04 15.21 -16.93
C ALA A 27 18.69 13.72 -16.77
N TRP A 28 18.24 13.32 -15.57
CA TRP A 28 17.78 11.96 -15.36
C TRP A 28 16.46 11.69 -16.09
N ARG A 29 15.51 12.61 -16.08
CA ARG A 29 14.21 12.44 -16.78
C ARG A 29 14.40 12.25 -18.29
N GLU A 30 15.31 13.04 -18.89
CA GLU A 30 15.69 12.91 -20.29
C GLU A 30 16.34 11.55 -20.59
N HIS A 31 17.24 11.11 -19.71
CA HIS A 31 17.87 9.80 -19.80
C HIS A 31 16.85 8.68 -19.66
N ALA A 32 16.01 8.71 -18.63
CA ALA A 32 14.97 7.73 -18.38
C ALA A 32 14.04 7.54 -19.59
N LEU A 33 13.65 8.66 -20.22
CA LEU A 33 12.80 8.60 -21.42
C LEU A 33 13.56 8.04 -22.63
N SER A 34 14.77 8.53 -22.90
CA SER A 34 15.49 8.22 -24.15
C SER A 34 16.21 6.88 -24.14
N HIS A 35 16.67 6.38 -22.98
CA HIS A 35 17.43 5.14 -22.84
C HIS A 35 16.63 4.00 -22.21
N ASP A 36 15.81 4.34 -21.21
CA ASP A 36 15.09 3.30 -20.45
C ASP A 36 13.61 3.18 -20.88
N GLY A 37 13.13 4.06 -21.76
CA GLY A 37 11.74 4.09 -22.19
C GLY A 37 10.74 4.47 -21.08
N LEU A 38 11.22 5.12 -20.01
CA LEU A 38 10.44 5.50 -18.85
C LEU A 38 9.96 6.95 -18.95
N LYS A 39 8.66 7.14 -19.08
CA LYS A 39 8.05 8.45 -19.00
C LYS A 39 7.65 8.74 -17.56
N VAL A 40 8.29 9.76 -16.96
CA VAL A 40 8.08 10.13 -15.57
C VAL A 40 7.78 11.61 -15.41
N ARG A 41 7.02 11.94 -14.37
CA ARG A 41 6.80 13.30 -13.87
C ARG A 41 7.36 13.40 -12.47
N VAL A 42 8.07 14.50 -12.16
CA VAL A 42 8.69 14.69 -10.85
C VAL A 42 8.13 15.97 -10.21
N GLY A 43 7.80 15.87 -8.94
CA GLY A 43 7.23 17.00 -8.21
C GLY A 43 7.13 16.74 -6.72
N ARG A 44 6.13 17.34 -6.11
CA ARG A 44 5.83 17.18 -4.69
C ARG A 44 4.34 16.98 -4.46
N TRP A 45 4.01 16.17 -3.46
CA TRP A 45 2.64 16.13 -2.95
C TRP A 45 2.35 17.35 -2.09
N ASN A 46 1.25 18.03 -2.35
CA ASN A 46 0.74 19.13 -1.52
C ASN A 46 -0.02 18.59 -0.29
N ILE A 47 0.72 17.88 0.55
CA ILE A 47 0.27 17.30 1.82
C ILE A 47 1.29 17.65 2.91
N PRO A 48 0.99 17.45 4.21
CA PRO A 48 1.96 17.64 5.28
C PRO A 48 3.30 16.94 4.99
N GLY A 49 4.41 17.65 5.23
CA GLY A 49 5.76 17.17 4.91
C GLY A 49 6.20 17.43 3.46
N ASN A 50 5.29 17.79 2.56
CA ASN A 50 5.57 18.15 1.16
C ASN A 50 6.59 17.19 0.49
N PRO A 51 6.36 15.87 0.52
CA PRO A 51 7.33 14.89 0.08
C PRO A 51 7.55 14.94 -1.43
N MET A 52 8.76 14.57 -1.85
CA MET A 52 9.06 14.39 -3.28
C MET A 52 8.37 13.16 -3.82
N VAL A 53 7.88 13.25 -5.05
CA VAL A 53 7.19 12.16 -5.74
C VAL A 53 7.64 12.07 -7.20
N ILE A 54 7.76 10.84 -7.66
CA ILE A 54 7.95 10.49 -9.06
C ILE A 54 6.69 9.73 -9.49
N LEU A 55 5.98 10.26 -10.47
CA LEU A 55 4.86 9.58 -11.11
C LEU A 55 5.35 8.92 -12.40
N VAL A 56 5.01 7.67 -12.62
CA VAL A 56 5.43 6.89 -13.79
C VAL A 56 4.25 6.48 -14.64
N ASP A 57 4.36 6.70 -15.96
CA ASP A 57 3.47 6.11 -16.94
C ASP A 57 3.84 4.62 -17.11
N PHE A 58 3.00 3.76 -16.59
CA PHE A 58 3.23 2.31 -16.59
C PHE A 58 2.46 1.55 -17.68
N PHE A 59 1.58 2.24 -18.40
CA PHE A 59 0.78 1.62 -19.46
C PHE A 59 1.59 0.93 -20.57
N PRO A 60 2.76 1.44 -20.99
CA PRO A 60 3.59 0.75 -21.99
C PRO A 60 4.01 -0.67 -21.60
N PHE A 61 4.09 -0.98 -20.30
CA PHE A 61 4.49 -2.30 -19.81
C PHE A 61 3.44 -3.39 -20.06
N PHE A 62 2.19 -3.03 -20.29
CA PHE A 62 1.17 -4.01 -20.68
C PHE A 62 1.52 -4.78 -21.96
N ALA A 63 2.23 -4.16 -22.90
CA ALA A 63 2.69 -4.82 -24.10
C ALA A 63 3.72 -5.96 -23.81
N GLN A 64 4.36 -5.93 -22.65
CA GLN A 64 5.36 -6.90 -22.22
C GLN A 64 4.88 -7.77 -21.06
N ARG A 65 3.60 -7.66 -20.69
CA ARG A 65 3.02 -8.29 -19.49
C ARG A 65 3.35 -9.77 -19.36
N ASP A 66 3.07 -10.53 -20.41
CA ASP A 66 3.26 -11.99 -20.38
C ASP A 66 4.74 -12.38 -20.26
N GLN A 67 5.64 -11.61 -20.87
CA GLN A 67 7.08 -11.80 -20.70
C GLN A 67 7.52 -11.47 -19.26
N ILE A 68 7.00 -10.39 -18.68
CA ILE A 68 7.28 -9.99 -17.29
C ILE A 68 6.80 -11.08 -16.33
N TYR A 69 5.59 -11.59 -16.52
CA TYR A 69 5.04 -12.66 -15.68
C TYR A 69 5.81 -13.96 -15.81
N GLY A 70 6.18 -14.34 -17.04
CA GLY A 70 7.04 -15.50 -17.26
C GLY A 70 8.38 -15.39 -16.53
N GLN A 71 9.03 -14.23 -16.61
CA GLN A 71 10.28 -13.96 -15.90
C GLN A 71 10.12 -14.04 -14.37
N MET A 72 9.03 -13.48 -13.84
CA MET A 72 8.74 -13.52 -12.39
C MET A 72 8.42 -14.93 -11.90
N TRP A 73 7.80 -15.75 -12.75
CA TRP A 73 7.64 -17.17 -12.47
C TRP A 73 8.97 -17.92 -12.45
N GLU A 74 9.81 -17.71 -13.43
CA GLU A 74 11.12 -18.36 -13.50
C GLU A 74 12.00 -18.01 -12.32
N ASP A 75 12.06 -16.72 -11.96
CA ASP A 75 12.96 -16.19 -10.94
C ASP A 75 12.46 -16.43 -9.52
N PHE A 76 11.17 -16.23 -9.28
CA PHE A 76 10.61 -16.14 -7.94
C PHE A 76 9.40 -17.03 -7.70
N LYS A 77 8.93 -17.75 -8.71
CA LYS A 77 7.73 -18.59 -8.66
C LYS A 77 6.45 -17.80 -8.35
N VAL A 78 6.37 -16.54 -8.81
CA VAL A 78 5.14 -15.75 -8.73
C VAL A 78 4.14 -16.25 -9.77
N ASP A 79 3.03 -16.81 -9.30
CA ASP A 79 1.94 -17.26 -10.16
C ASP A 79 1.03 -16.09 -10.56
N SER A 80 1.17 -15.64 -11.80
CA SER A 80 0.33 -14.57 -12.36
C SER A 80 -0.74 -15.09 -13.34
N LEU A 81 -0.82 -16.41 -13.59
CA LEU A 81 -1.78 -16.99 -14.54
C LEU A 81 -3.22 -16.81 -14.10
N HIS A 82 -3.46 -16.78 -12.79
CA HIS A 82 -4.77 -16.59 -12.17
C HIS A 82 -5.05 -15.13 -11.80
N GLY A 83 -4.32 -14.19 -12.40
CA GLY A 83 -4.54 -12.75 -12.19
C GLY A 83 -5.89 -12.28 -12.73
N TYR A 84 -6.65 -11.53 -11.93
CA TYR A 84 -7.91 -10.94 -12.33
C TYR A 84 -8.15 -9.59 -11.66
N GLY A 85 -9.15 -8.84 -12.16
CA GLY A 85 -9.53 -7.55 -11.61
C GLY A 85 -8.40 -6.53 -11.75
N ASP A 86 -7.93 -6.01 -10.63
CA ASP A 86 -6.89 -4.99 -10.52
C ASP A 86 -5.45 -5.56 -10.54
N TYR A 87 -5.28 -6.87 -10.74
CA TYR A 87 -3.97 -7.51 -10.64
C TYR A 87 -2.98 -6.99 -11.69
N ASP A 88 -3.40 -6.96 -12.96
CA ASP A 88 -2.52 -6.53 -14.07
C ASP A 88 -2.09 -5.06 -13.92
N GLU A 89 -3.04 -4.19 -13.55
CA GLU A 89 -2.73 -2.77 -13.35
C GLU A 89 -1.73 -2.55 -12.22
N ALA A 90 -1.97 -3.17 -11.07
CA ALA A 90 -1.07 -3.10 -9.92
C ALA A 90 0.31 -3.68 -10.22
N SER A 91 0.36 -4.83 -10.90
CA SER A 91 1.59 -5.54 -11.24
C SER A 91 2.44 -4.76 -12.23
N MET A 92 1.83 -4.20 -13.27
CA MET A 92 2.55 -3.39 -14.28
C MET A 92 3.06 -2.08 -13.68
N PHE A 93 2.26 -1.42 -12.84
CA PHE A 93 2.74 -0.27 -12.08
C PHE A 93 3.92 -0.65 -11.18
N SER A 94 3.79 -1.72 -10.42
CA SER A 94 4.84 -2.19 -9.51
C SER A 94 6.16 -2.46 -10.25
N TYR A 95 6.09 -3.16 -11.37
CA TYR A 95 7.26 -3.41 -12.21
C TYR A 95 7.88 -2.12 -12.75
N ALA A 96 7.05 -1.20 -13.25
CA ALA A 96 7.49 0.12 -13.71
C ALA A 96 8.18 0.92 -12.59
N ALA A 97 7.65 0.86 -11.35
CA ALA A 97 8.28 1.49 -10.20
C ALA A 97 9.68 0.91 -9.92
N GLY A 98 9.85 -0.41 -10.02
CA GLY A 98 11.15 -1.06 -9.93
C GLY A 98 12.12 -0.58 -11.02
N LYS A 99 11.65 -0.44 -12.26
CA LYS A 99 12.43 0.13 -13.38
C LYS A 99 12.84 1.58 -13.12
N VAL A 100 11.96 2.39 -12.54
CA VAL A 100 12.27 3.76 -12.13
C VAL A 100 13.39 3.80 -11.09
N VAL A 101 13.34 2.91 -10.10
CA VAL A 101 14.38 2.79 -9.06
C VAL A 101 15.72 2.41 -9.67
N GLU A 102 15.76 1.42 -10.55
CA GLU A 102 16.97 1.00 -11.27
C GLU A 102 17.57 2.17 -12.08
N SER A 103 16.75 2.80 -12.91
CA SER A 103 17.16 3.93 -13.76
C SER A 103 17.72 5.09 -12.92
N PHE A 104 16.99 5.47 -11.85
CA PHE A 104 17.41 6.54 -10.97
C PHE A 104 18.74 6.23 -10.26
N TYR A 105 18.86 5.00 -9.75
CA TYR A 105 20.08 4.55 -9.06
C TYR A 105 21.28 4.57 -9.99
N ARG A 106 21.16 3.95 -11.17
CA ARG A 106 22.28 3.85 -12.12
C ARG A 106 22.74 5.22 -12.66
N PHE A 107 21.83 6.17 -12.80
CA PHE A 107 22.13 7.49 -13.32
C PHE A 107 22.67 8.45 -12.26
N ASN A 108 22.08 8.48 -11.05
CA ASN A 108 22.36 9.52 -10.06
C ASN A 108 23.26 9.08 -8.90
N LEU A 109 23.42 7.77 -8.68
CA LEU A 109 24.02 7.24 -7.47
C LEU A 109 25.21 6.33 -7.79
N THR A 110 25.96 6.00 -6.77
CA THR A 110 27.13 5.14 -6.84
C THR A 110 27.06 4.04 -5.79
N GLY A 111 27.93 3.04 -5.84
CA GLY A 111 28.02 2.00 -4.83
C GLY A 111 28.35 2.47 -3.41
N LYS A 112 28.66 3.78 -3.22
CA LYS A 112 28.86 4.39 -1.90
C LYS A 112 27.56 4.88 -1.27
N ASP A 113 26.52 5.07 -2.09
CA ASP A 113 25.23 5.57 -1.66
C ASP A 113 24.39 4.40 -1.12
N LYS A 114 23.91 4.55 0.11
CA LYS A 114 23.01 3.56 0.72
C LYS A 114 21.58 3.90 0.36
N VAL A 115 20.92 2.98 -0.33
CA VAL A 115 19.55 3.13 -0.80
C VAL A 115 18.69 2.00 -0.25
N ILE A 116 17.47 2.35 0.12
CA ILE A 116 16.44 1.42 0.53
C ILE A 116 15.23 1.61 -0.39
N TYR A 117 14.73 0.54 -0.95
CA TYR A 117 13.44 0.49 -1.63
C TYR A 117 12.42 -0.17 -0.72
N GLN A 118 11.39 0.59 -0.32
CA GLN A 118 10.30 0.08 0.49
C GLN A 118 9.03 -0.06 -0.34
N ALA A 119 8.50 -1.27 -0.38
CA ALA A 119 7.26 -1.64 -1.05
C ALA A 119 6.17 -1.94 -0.02
N HIS A 120 4.93 -1.59 -0.31
CA HIS A 120 3.78 -1.79 0.57
C HIS A 120 2.69 -2.59 -0.13
N GLU A 121 2.21 -3.65 0.52
CA GLU A 121 1.13 -4.52 0.04
C GLU A 121 1.50 -5.30 -1.24
N TRP A 122 0.75 -6.34 -1.54
CA TRP A 122 0.96 -7.17 -2.74
C TRP A 122 1.06 -6.35 -4.03
N MET A 123 0.34 -5.23 -4.09
CA MET A 123 0.30 -4.35 -5.26
C MET A 123 1.66 -3.76 -5.66
N THR A 124 2.63 -3.75 -4.76
CA THR A 124 3.98 -3.22 -5.03
C THR A 124 5.07 -4.31 -4.95
N GLY A 125 4.67 -5.56 -4.78
CA GLY A 125 5.59 -6.67 -4.60
C GLY A 125 6.46 -6.97 -5.82
N LEU A 126 5.89 -6.91 -7.04
CA LEU A 126 6.65 -7.20 -8.26
C LEU A 126 7.87 -6.28 -8.43
N GLY A 127 7.71 -4.99 -8.11
CA GLY A 127 8.80 -4.02 -8.16
C GLY A 127 9.89 -4.32 -7.13
N ALA A 128 9.51 -4.80 -5.93
CA ALA A 128 10.48 -5.19 -4.91
C ALA A 128 11.31 -6.40 -5.39
N LEU A 129 10.66 -7.43 -5.93
CA LEU A 129 11.34 -8.59 -6.51
C LEU A 129 12.23 -8.22 -7.69
N TYR A 130 11.75 -7.32 -8.56
CA TYR A 130 12.56 -6.80 -9.65
C TYR A 130 13.83 -6.11 -9.15
N VAL A 131 13.71 -5.18 -8.21
CA VAL A 131 14.85 -4.44 -7.64
C VAL A 131 15.83 -5.38 -6.94
N GLN A 132 15.33 -6.35 -6.19
CA GLN A 132 16.12 -7.36 -5.50
C GLN A 132 17.07 -8.11 -6.47
N LYS A 133 16.60 -8.43 -7.68
CA LYS A 133 17.40 -9.10 -8.69
C LYS A 133 18.26 -8.15 -9.53
N ALA A 134 17.67 -7.04 -10.03
CA ALA A 134 18.31 -6.17 -11.00
C ALA A 134 19.34 -5.20 -10.38
N VAL A 135 19.14 -4.83 -9.11
CA VAL A 135 19.98 -3.86 -8.40
C VAL A 135 20.27 -4.34 -6.96
N PRO A 136 21.03 -5.42 -6.77
CA PRO A 136 21.26 -6.03 -5.45
C PRO A 136 22.02 -5.13 -4.46
N GLN A 137 22.46 -3.94 -4.89
CA GLN A 137 23.05 -2.91 -4.03
C GLN A 137 21.99 -2.12 -3.25
N ILE A 138 20.73 -2.18 -3.65
CA ILE A 138 19.61 -1.53 -2.98
C ILE A 138 19.00 -2.54 -2.01
N ALA A 139 18.94 -2.17 -0.72
CA ALA A 139 18.23 -2.97 0.26
C ALA A 139 16.72 -2.86 0.03
N THR A 140 16.02 -3.99 0.09
CA THR A 140 14.58 -4.07 -0.15
C THR A 140 13.82 -4.33 1.13
N ILE A 141 12.76 -3.55 1.36
CA ILE A 141 11.82 -3.75 2.47
C ILE A 141 10.44 -3.96 1.88
N PHE A 142 9.74 -4.97 2.36
CA PHE A 142 8.33 -5.21 2.03
C PHE A 142 7.48 -5.13 3.30
N THR A 143 6.40 -4.36 3.23
CA THR A 143 5.47 -4.19 4.36
C THR A 143 4.08 -4.66 3.95
N THR A 144 3.54 -5.69 4.61
CA THR A 144 2.13 -6.04 4.49
C THR A 144 1.34 -5.49 5.67
N HIS A 145 0.20 -4.86 5.38
CA HIS A 145 -0.68 -4.27 6.41
C HIS A 145 -1.82 -5.21 6.81
N ALA A 146 -2.16 -6.15 5.96
CA ALA A 146 -3.02 -7.29 6.21
C ALA A 146 -2.82 -8.27 5.05
N THR A 147 -2.76 -9.56 5.33
CA THR A 147 -2.56 -10.55 4.28
C THR A 147 -3.73 -10.56 3.29
N SER A 148 -3.44 -10.62 1.99
CA SER A 148 -4.47 -10.63 0.94
C SER A 148 -5.40 -11.83 1.11
N ILE A 149 -4.84 -12.98 1.44
CA ILE A 149 -5.62 -14.21 1.65
C ILE A 149 -6.39 -14.18 2.97
N GLY A 150 -5.86 -13.62 4.06
CA GLY A 150 -6.59 -13.46 5.33
C GLY A 150 -7.81 -12.56 5.16
N ARG A 151 -7.66 -11.45 4.43
CA ARG A 151 -8.82 -10.60 4.07
C ARG A 151 -9.87 -11.36 3.27
N SER A 152 -9.46 -12.23 2.35
CA SER A 152 -10.39 -13.03 1.54
C SER A 152 -11.10 -14.09 2.37
N ILE A 153 -10.40 -14.77 3.28
CA ILE A 153 -11.00 -15.73 4.22
C ILE A 153 -12.09 -15.04 5.04
N ALA A 154 -11.76 -13.94 5.71
CA ALA A 154 -12.71 -13.18 6.52
C ALA A 154 -13.88 -12.61 5.68
N GLY A 155 -13.57 -12.05 4.49
CA GLY A 155 -14.57 -11.50 3.58
C GLY A 155 -15.56 -12.53 3.02
N ASN A 156 -15.18 -13.80 3.00
CA ASN A 156 -16.05 -14.93 2.66
C ASN A 156 -16.74 -15.58 3.87
N ASN A 157 -16.86 -14.86 4.98
CA ASN A 157 -17.48 -15.30 6.22
C ASN A 157 -16.88 -16.59 6.83
N LYS A 158 -15.62 -16.88 6.55
CA LYS A 158 -14.88 -17.95 7.19
C LYS A 158 -14.23 -17.39 8.47
N PRO A 159 -14.28 -18.08 9.62
CA PRO A 159 -13.70 -17.60 10.88
C PRO A 159 -12.18 -17.63 10.81
N LEU A 160 -11.56 -16.48 10.52
CA LEU A 160 -10.13 -16.39 10.29
C LEU A 160 -9.31 -16.74 11.54
N TYR A 161 -9.56 -16.04 12.63
CA TYR A 161 -8.69 -16.14 13.82
C TYR A 161 -8.96 -17.38 14.66
N ASP A 162 -10.19 -17.89 14.68
CA ASP A 162 -10.56 -19.11 15.42
C ASP A 162 -9.84 -20.35 14.88
N TYR A 163 -9.55 -20.35 13.56
CA TYR A 163 -8.94 -21.48 12.88
C TYR A 163 -7.66 -21.10 12.11
N LEU A 164 -7.03 -19.97 12.43
CA LEU A 164 -5.87 -19.47 11.70
C LEU A 164 -4.76 -20.52 11.56
N PHE A 165 -4.48 -21.25 12.62
CA PHE A 165 -3.46 -22.32 12.67
C PHE A 165 -3.80 -23.56 11.83
N ALA A 166 -5.06 -23.70 11.40
CA ALA A 166 -5.52 -24.85 10.60
C ALA A 166 -5.62 -24.51 9.09
N TYR A 167 -5.53 -23.23 8.73
CA TYR A 167 -5.55 -22.83 7.33
C TYR A 167 -4.18 -23.03 6.69
N ASN A 168 -4.18 -23.54 5.47
CA ASN A 168 -3.03 -23.46 4.57
C ASN A 168 -3.26 -22.34 3.57
N GLY A 169 -2.37 -21.35 3.54
CA GLY A 169 -2.52 -20.14 2.70
C GLY A 169 -2.65 -20.46 1.21
N ASP A 170 -1.83 -21.37 0.69
CA ASP A 170 -1.85 -21.74 -0.73
C ASP A 170 -3.12 -22.49 -1.12
N GLN A 171 -3.63 -23.35 -0.21
CA GLN A 171 -4.91 -24.03 -0.42
C GLN A 171 -6.07 -23.03 -0.42
N MET A 172 -6.10 -22.15 0.57
CA MET A 172 -7.12 -21.12 0.68
C MET A 172 -7.10 -20.16 -0.51
N ALA A 173 -5.92 -19.84 -1.03
CA ALA A 173 -5.79 -19.03 -2.23
C ALA A 173 -6.48 -19.69 -3.44
N ARG A 174 -6.27 -20.99 -3.65
CA ARG A 174 -6.96 -21.75 -4.70
C ARG A 174 -8.48 -21.80 -4.49
N GLU A 175 -8.92 -22.08 -3.27
CA GLU A 175 -10.37 -22.16 -2.95
C GLU A 175 -11.10 -20.82 -3.15
N LEU A 176 -10.40 -19.70 -2.90
CA LEU A 176 -10.98 -18.36 -2.94
C LEU A 176 -10.58 -17.55 -4.19
N ASN A 177 -9.94 -18.21 -5.15
CA ASN A 177 -9.47 -17.57 -6.40
C ASN A 177 -8.55 -16.36 -6.14
N MET A 178 -7.58 -16.54 -5.24
CA MET A 178 -6.64 -15.51 -4.81
C MET A 178 -5.18 -15.84 -5.14
N GLU A 179 -4.94 -16.89 -5.97
CA GLU A 179 -3.61 -17.45 -6.21
C GLU A 179 -2.59 -16.40 -6.61
N ALA A 180 -2.92 -15.55 -7.56
CA ALA A 180 -1.97 -14.56 -8.06
C ALA A 180 -1.60 -13.50 -7.01
N LYS A 181 -2.60 -12.94 -6.30
CA LYS A 181 -2.37 -11.94 -5.25
C LYS A 181 -1.64 -12.55 -4.04
N HIS A 182 -2.02 -13.74 -3.66
CA HIS A 182 -1.36 -14.48 -2.59
C HIS A 182 0.08 -14.84 -2.96
N SER A 183 0.30 -15.35 -4.17
CA SER A 183 1.61 -15.74 -4.65
C SER A 183 2.60 -14.57 -4.65
N ILE A 184 2.20 -13.42 -5.19
CA ILE A 184 3.09 -12.24 -5.21
C ILE A 184 3.39 -11.75 -3.79
N GLU A 185 2.42 -11.72 -2.88
CA GLU A 185 2.61 -11.32 -1.49
C GLU A 185 3.57 -12.27 -0.77
N LYS A 186 3.32 -13.58 -0.88
CA LYS A 186 4.14 -14.64 -0.27
C LYS A 186 5.58 -14.60 -0.78
N GLN A 187 5.77 -14.60 -2.09
CA GLN A 187 7.11 -14.60 -2.67
C GLN A 187 7.87 -13.31 -2.33
N THR A 188 7.20 -12.16 -2.35
CA THR A 188 7.85 -10.91 -1.96
C THR A 188 8.32 -10.97 -0.51
N ALA A 189 7.48 -11.45 0.42
CA ALA A 189 7.85 -11.61 1.83
C ALA A 189 9.08 -12.51 2.02
N HIS A 190 9.23 -13.55 1.19
CA HIS A 190 10.35 -14.49 1.29
C HIS A 190 11.66 -14.00 0.68
N PHE A 191 11.61 -13.16 -0.36
CA PHE A 191 12.81 -12.78 -1.13
C PHE A 191 13.39 -11.42 -0.79
N VAL A 192 12.65 -10.51 -0.16
CA VAL A 192 13.19 -9.19 0.24
C VAL A 192 14.19 -9.31 1.39
N ASP A 193 15.04 -8.30 1.56
CA ASP A 193 16.03 -8.26 2.64
C ASP A 193 15.39 -8.11 4.03
N CYS A 194 14.22 -7.44 4.10
CA CYS A 194 13.49 -7.28 5.34
C CYS A 194 11.97 -7.29 5.08
N PHE A 195 11.30 -8.26 5.65
CA PHE A 195 9.84 -8.33 5.66
C PHE A 195 9.27 -7.72 6.93
N THR A 196 8.32 -6.81 6.79
CA THR A 196 7.71 -6.11 7.93
C THR A 196 6.19 -6.17 7.89
N THR A 197 5.57 -6.03 9.05
CA THR A 197 4.12 -5.86 9.20
C THR A 197 3.81 -4.86 10.30
N VAL A 198 2.51 -4.54 10.49
CA VAL A 198 2.06 -3.42 11.31
C VAL A 198 1.53 -3.81 12.68
N SER A 199 1.34 -5.10 12.95
CA SER A 199 0.84 -5.59 14.25
C SER A 199 1.21 -7.06 14.47
N GLU A 200 1.19 -7.51 15.73
CA GLU A 200 1.37 -8.92 16.06
C GLU A 200 0.25 -9.80 15.52
N ILE A 201 -0.97 -9.27 15.41
CA ILE A 201 -2.10 -9.99 14.82
C ILE A 201 -1.80 -10.29 13.35
N THR A 202 -1.38 -9.27 12.58
CA THR A 202 -0.98 -9.47 11.18
C THR A 202 0.27 -10.34 11.05
N ASN A 203 1.20 -10.27 12.01
CA ASN A 203 2.38 -11.14 12.04
C ASN A 203 2.00 -12.62 12.21
N ASN A 204 0.99 -12.91 13.00
CA ASN A 204 0.44 -14.27 13.11
C ASN A 204 -0.19 -14.73 11.79
N GLU A 205 -0.95 -13.86 11.10
CA GLU A 205 -1.45 -14.18 9.76
C GLU A 205 -0.29 -14.47 8.78
N CYS A 206 0.76 -13.66 8.79
CA CYS A 206 1.92 -13.87 7.93
C CYS A 206 2.58 -15.22 8.19
N ARG A 207 2.76 -15.59 9.46
CA ARG A 207 3.35 -16.87 9.84
C ARG A 207 2.55 -18.06 9.31
N GLU A 208 1.23 -18.05 9.49
CA GLU A 208 0.37 -19.18 9.14
C GLU A 208 -0.02 -19.22 7.67
N LEU A 209 -0.21 -18.06 7.04
CA LEU A 209 -0.75 -17.98 5.68
C LEU A 209 0.32 -17.73 4.61
N LEU A 210 1.43 -17.07 4.95
CA LEU A 210 2.54 -16.82 4.03
C LEU A 210 3.75 -17.73 4.32
N ASP A 211 3.69 -18.58 5.33
CA ASP A 211 4.81 -19.41 5.82
C ASP A 211 6.06 -18.58 6.17
N LYS A 212 5.86 -17.30 6.52
CA LYS A 212 6.95 -16.37 6.84
C LYS A 212 6.47 -15.36 7.89
N PRO A 213 6.94 -15.43 9.14
CA PRO A 213 6.75 -14.33 10.09
C PRO A 213 7.51 -13.09 9.63
N ALA A 214 7.02 -11.92 9.98
CA ALA A 214 7.74 -10.67 9.73
C ALA A 214 9.06 -10.63 10.51
N ASP A 215 10.10 -10.10 9.88
CA ASP A 215 11.38 -9.88 10.53
C ASP A 215 11.28 -8.76 11.58
N VAL A 216 10.40 -7.77 11.33
CA VAL A 216 10.12 -6.66 12.27
C VAL A 216 8.65 -6.27 12.21
N VAL A 217 8.04 -6.07 13.38
CA VAL A 217 6.70 -5.48 13.49
C VAL A 217 6.83 -3.98 13.70
N LEU A 218 6.35 -3.19 12.74
CA LEU A 218 6.39 -1.73 12.75
C LEU A 218 4.97 -1.17 12.76
N MET A 219 4.50 -0.74 13.90
CA MET A 219 3.17 -0.15 14.03
C MET A 219 3.04 1.12 13.18
N ASN A 220 1.84 1.34 12.63
CA ASN A 220 1.53 2.56 11.88
C ASN A 220 1.78 3.81 12.74
N GLY A 221 2.42 4.81 12.13
CA GLY A 221 2.67 6.08 12.77
C GLY A 221 1.39 6.89 13.00
N PHE A 222 1.42 7.74 13.99
CA PHE A 222 0.35 8.72 14.26
C PHE A 222 0.94 10.13 14.34
N GLU A 223 0.32 11.07 13.65
CA GLU A 223 0.73 12.47 13.65
C GLU A 223 0.00 13.22 14.78
N ASN A 224 0.72 13.48 15.86
CA ASN A 224 0.16 14.13 17.05
C ASN A 224 -0.33 15.58 16.79
N ASP A 225 0.10 16.23 15.72
CA ASP A 225 -0.29 17.60 15.42
C ASP A 225 -1.73 17.72 14.87
N PHE A 226 -2.36 16.59 14.51
CA PHE A 226 -3.80 16.55 14.23
C PHE A 226 -4.63 16.88 15.46
N VAL A 227 -4.13 16.59 16.66
CA VAL A 227 -4.84 16.83 17.90
C VAL A 227 -4.56 18.26 18.36
N PRO A 228 -5.57 19.14 18.46
CA PRO A 228 -5.39 20.48 18.99
C PRO A 228 -4.86 20.42 20.43
N LYS A 229 -3.90 21.30 20.78
CA LYS A 229 -3.25 21.33 22.10
C LYS A 229 -3.63 22.60 22.87
N GLY A 230 -3.48 22.56 24.21
CA GLY A 230 -3.65 23.70 25.09
C GLY A 230 -5.06 24.31 25.04
N ASN A 231 -5.15 25.64 25.17
CA ASN A 231 -6.42 26.35 25.24
C ASN A 231 -7.32 26.21 24.02
N SER A 232 -6.75 25.86 22.85
CA SER A 232 -7.52 25.64 21.63
C SER A 232 -8.27 24.30 21.61
N PHE A 233 -7.85 23.34 22.40
CA PHE A 233 -8.44 21.98 22.42
C PHE A 233 -9.93 22.02 22.80
N THR A 234 -10.26 22.66 23.92
CA THR A 234 -11.66 22.73 24.42
C THR A 234 -12.58 23.41 23.40
N ALA A 235 -12.13 24.55 22.84
CA ALA A 235 -12.94 25.30 21.88
C ALA A 235 -13.16 24.48 20.57
N LYS A 236 -12.13 23.87 20.03
CA LYS A 236 -12.21 23.02 18.81
C LYS A 236 -13.05 21.76 19.06
N ARG A 237 -12.88 21.12 20.22
CA ARG A 237 -13.69 19.96 20.61
C ARG A 237 -15.16 20.32 20.70
N ARG A 238 -15.51 21.44 21.33
CA ARG A 238 -16.90 21.94 21.44
C ARG A 238 -17.49 22.19 20.03
N LYS A 239 -16.74 22.86 19.16
CA LYS A 239 -17.18 23.12 17.78
C LYS A 239 -17.42 21.82 17.00
N ALA A 240 -16.52 20.85 17.08
CA ALA A 240 -16.66 19.56 16.41
C ALA A 240 -17.88 18.80 16.96
N ARG A 241 -18.04 18.74 18.28
CA ARG A 241 -19.20 18.11 18.93
C ARG A 241 -20.52 18.74 18.49
N ALA A 242 -20.62 20.08 18.49
CA ALA A 242 -21.81 20.76 18.01
C ALA A 242 -22.15 20.44 16.55
N ALA A 243 -21.14 20.33 15.67
CA ALA A 243 -21.34 19.94 14.28
C ALA A 243 -21.90 18.52 14.17
N MET A 244 -21.39 17.56 14.96
CA MET A 244 -21.88 16.18 14.99
C MET A 244 -23.32 16.08 15.49
N LEU A 245 -23.65 16.75 16.59
CA LEU A 245 -25.00 16.79 17.13
C LEU A 245 -26.00 17.46 16.19
N ASN A 246 -25.60 18.56 15.53
CA ASN A 246 -26.44 19.20 14.52
C ASN A 246 -26.75 18.28 13.33
N LEU A 247 -25.77 17.51 12.87
CA LEU A 247 -25.99 16.52 11.81
C LEU A 247 -26.92 15.42 12.31
N ALA A 248 -26.68 14.85 13.49
CA ALA A 248 -27.51 13.80 14.08
C ALA A 248 -28.97 14.28 14.25
N ASN A 249 -29.18 15.49 14.76
CA ASN A 249 -30.49 16.06 14.94
C ASN A 249 -31.27 16.21 13.63
N LYS A 250 -30.55 16.60 12.55
CA LYS A 250 -31.17 16.68 11.19
C LYS A 250 -31.56 15.32 10.65
N LEU A 251 -30.73 14.30 10.86
CA LEU A 251 -30.99 12.96 10.37
C LEU A 251 -32.09 12.24 11.14
N LEU A 252 -32.12 12.44 12.47
CA LEU A 252 -33.06 11.74 13.35
C LEU A 252 -34.38 12.50 13.54
N GLY A 253 -34.47 13.76 13.09
CA GLY A 253 -35.65 14.60 13.34
C GLY A 253 -35.89 14.90 14.81
N THR A 254 -34.85 14.88 15.67
CA THR A 254 -34.92 15.05 17.12
C THR A 254 -33.93 16.11 17.58
N LYS A 255 -34.01 16.50 18.83
CA LYS A 255 -33.10 17.46 19.47
C LYS A 255 -32.34 16.75 20.59
N LEU A 256 -31.13 16.31 20.29
CA LEU A 256 -30.20 15.75 21.28
C LEU A 256 -29.58 16.86 22.12
N GLY A 257 -29.44 16.61 23.42
CA GLY A 257 -28.81 17.54 24.38
C GLY A 257 -27.28 17.59 24.22
N ASP A 258 -26.68 18.66 24.76
CA ASP A 258 -25.24 18.84 24.72
C ASP A 258 -24.45 17.80 25.53
N ASP A 259 -25.10 17.09 26.44
CA ASP A 259 -24.57 16.03 27.28
C ASP A 259 -24.65 14.65 26.63
N THR A 260 -25.32 14.52 25.47
CA THR A 260 -25.46 13.24 24.75
C THR A 260 -24.09 12.60 24.51
N LEU A 261 -23.91 11.35 24.93
CA LEU A 261 -22.70 10.59 24.64
C LEU A 261 -22.60 10.32 23.15
N ILE A 262 -21.47 10.65 22.55
CA ILE A 262 -21.17 10.37 21.15
C ILE A 262 -20.13 9.26 21.12
N ILE A 263 -20.53 8.12 20.59
CA ILE A 263 -19.65 6.99 20.30
C ILE A 263 -19.62 6.83 18.78
N GLY A 264 -18.45 6.63 18.20
CA GLY A 264 -18.32 6.54 16.74
C GLY A 264 -17.25 5.57 16.30
N THR A 265 -17.44 4.99 15.13
CA THR A 265 -16.43 4.23 14.40
C THR A 265 -16.17 4.91 13.06
N SER A 266 -14.98 4.69 12.50
CA SER A 266 -14.59 5.24 11.20
C SER A 266 -13.81 4.20 10.41
N GLY A 267 -14.17 4.03 9.14
CA GLY A 267 -13.52 3.08 8.25
C GLY A 267 -14.26 2.95 6.94
N ARG A 268 -13.78 2.05 6.07
CA ARG A 268 -14.53 1.65 4.87
C ARG A 268 -15.79 0.88 5.30
N TYR A 269 -16.83 0.96 4.47
CA TYR A 269 -18.06 0.23 4.73
C TYR A 269 -17.88 -1.28 4.41
N GLU A 270 -17.29 -1.98 5.34
CA GLU A 270 -17.08 -3.43 5.32
C GLU A 270 -17.67 -3.97 6.62
N PHE A 271 -18.95 -4.37 6.60
CA PHE A 271 -19.77 -4.59 7.78
C PHE A 271 -19.13 -5.52 8.81
N LYS A 272 -18.65 -6.71 8.35
CA LYS A 272 -17.98 -7.68 9.23
C LYS A 272 -16.50 -7.41 9.40
N ASN A 273 -15.76 -7.13 8.31
CA ASN A 273 -14.31 -6.94 8.38
C ASN A 273 -13.88 -5.72 9.20
N LYS A 274 -14.78 -4.78 9.45
CA LYS A 274 -14.56 -3.61 10.31
C LYS A 274 -15.28 -3.68 11.65
N GLY A 275 -15.87 -4.84 11.97
CA GLY A 275 -16.57 -5.07 13.23
C GLY A 275 -17.74 -4.11 13.46
N ILE A 276 -18.44 -3.69 12.38
CA ILE A 276 -19.61 -2.81 12.50
C ILE A 276 -20.76 -3.54 13.18
N ASP A 277 -20.91 -4.84 12.91
CA ASP A 277 -21.85 -5.73 13.58
C ASP A 277 -21.59 -5.82 15.07
N GLU A 278 -20.37 -6.10 15.49
CA GLU A 278 -19.97 -6.14 16.90
C GLU A 278 -20.12 -4.78 17.58
N TYR A 279 -19.81 -3.69 16.88
CA TYR A 279 -20.04 -2.34 17.38
C TYR A 279 -21.53 -2.05 17.64
N LEU A 280 -22.43 -2.52 16.76
CA LEU A 280 -23.88 -2.36 16.94
C LEU A 280 -24.42 -3.23 18.05
N GLU A 281 -23.89 -4.44 18.24
CA GLU A 281 -24.29 -5.32 19.36
C GLU A 281 -23.80 -4.79 20.72
N ALA A 282 -22.68 -4.06 20.73
CA ALA A 282 -22.13 -3.48 21.97
C ALA A 282 -22.88 -2.22 22.46
N LEU A 283 -23.71 -1.60 21.61
CA LEU A 283 -24.52 -0.41 21.93
C LEU A 283 -25.91 -0.78 22.47
#